data_ef5dbe3bf05211f14e1b259072442f2a
#
_entry.id   ef5dbe3bf05211f14e1b259072442f2a
#
_cell.length_a   1.000
_cell.length_b   1.000
_cell.length_c   1.000
_cell.angle_alpha   90.00
_cell.angle_beta   90.00
_cell.angle_gamma   90.00
#
_symmetry.space_group_name_H-M   'P 1'
#
loop_
_entity.id
_entity.type
_entity.pdbx_description
1 polymer ?
#
loop_
_entity_poly.entity_id
_entity_poly.type
_entity_poly.pdbx_seq_one_letter_code
_entity_poly.pdbx_strand_id
1 'polypeptide(L)' 'MSKPLLPPTSLCIVRVEFEPTHSLITITTVRNINRRFQTESSRKVIDPEEAAEQVAKFLREVARHPG' A
#
# COMPACT_ATOMS: atom_id res chain seq x y z
N MET A 1 -18.62 29.36 3.46
CA MET A 1 -17.20 29.03 3.49
C MET A 1 -17.04 27.53 3.39
N SER A 2 -16.20 27.09 2.49
CA SER A 2 -15.97 25.67 2.29
C SER A 2 -14.80 25.19 3.14
N LYS A 3 -14.89 23.95 3.59
CA LYS A 3 -13.76 23.33 4.27
C LYS A 3 -12.66 23.03 3.27
N PRO A 4 -11.40 23.14 3.68
CA PRO A 4 -10.34 22.65 2.82
C PRO A 4 -10.48 21.16 2.65
N LEU A 5 -10.30 20.68 1.45
CA LEU A 5 -10.33 19.25 1.19
C LEU A 5 -9.04 18.63 1.68
N LEU A 6 -9.15 17.46 2.27
CA LEU A 6 -7.97 16.69 2.60
C LEU A 6 -7.31 16.22 1.31
N PRO A 7 -5.99 16.21 1.25
CA PRO A 7 -5.33 15.72 0.06
C PRO A 7 -5.63 14.23 -0.14
N PRO A 8 -5.67 13.76 -1.38
CA PRO A 8 -5.77 12.33 -1.62
C PRO A 8 -4.61 11.62 -0.94
N THR A 9 -4.91 10.65 -0.11
CA THR A 9 -3.91 9.96 0.67
C THR A 9 -4.05 8.47 0.49
N SER A 10 -2.92 7.79 0.33
CA SER A 10 -2.89 6.35 0.23
C SER A 10 -1.85 5.81 1.20
N LEU A 11 -2.06 4.59 1.67
CA LEU A 11 -1.15 3.95 2.61
C LEU A 11 -0.63 2.66 2.01
N CYS A 12 0.61 2.36 2.34
CA CYS A 12 1.19 1.07 2.03
C CYS A 12 1.83 0.56 3.32
N ILE A 13 1.37 -0.58 3.80
CA ILE A 13 1.86 -1.16 5.04
C ILE A 13 2.58 -2.45 4.70
N VAL A 14 3.82 -2.57 5.15
CA VAL A 14 4.62 -3.77 4.97
C VAL A 14 4.78 -4.44 6.31
N ARG A 15 4.28 -5.66 6.41
CA ARG A 15 4.35 -6.45 7.62
C ARG A 15 5.21 -7.68 7.36
N VAL A 16 6.18 -7.93 8.23
CA VAL A 16 7.06 -9.08 8.07
C VAL A 16 6.87 -10.01 9.25
N GLU A 17 6.54 -11.25 8.96
CA GLU A 17 6.42 -12.28 9.98
C GLU A 17 7.54 -13.29 9.76
N PHE A 18 8.27 -13.60 10.83
CA PHE A 18 9.41 -14.49 10.74
C PHE A 18 8.96 -15.91 11.06
N GLU A 19 9.07 -16.77 10.06
CA GLU A 19 8.79 -18.18 10.19
C GLU A 19 10.09 -18.94 10.35
N PRO A 20 10.06 -20.20 10.78
CA PRO A 20 11.31 -20.95 10.98
C PRO A 20 12.17 -21.10 9.74
N THR A 21 11.57 -21.18 8.56
CA THR A 21 12.31 -21.44 7.33
C THR A 21 12.33 -20.27 6.36
N HIS A 22 11.47 -19.27 6.57
CA HIS A 22 11.37 -18.14 5.66
C HIS A 22 10.66 -16.99 6.36
N SER A 23 10.61 -15.86 5.70
CA SER A 23 9.82 -14.72 6.17
C SER A 23 8.59 -14.60 5.29
N LEU A 24 7.49 -14.22 5.89
CA LEU A 24 6.26 -13.94 5.15
C LEU A 24 6.04 -12.44 5.16
N ILE A 25 5.98 -11.84 4.00
CA ILE A 25 5.85 -10.41 3.86
C ILE A 25 4.45 -10.11 3.33
N THR A 26 3.69 -9.33 4.10
CA THR A 26 2.36 -8.93 3.69
C THR A 26 2.41 -7.45 3.33
N ILE A 27 1.97 -7.14 2.12
CA ILE A 27 1.90 -5.77 1.64
C ILE A 27 0.43 -5.40 1.53
N THR A 28 0.01 -4.45 2.34
CA THR A 28 -1.37 -3.97 2.32
C THR A 28 -1.37 -2.56 1.79
N THR A 29 -2.18 -2.32 0.77
CA THR A 29 -2.31 -0.99 0.18
C THR A 29 -3.73 -0.52 0.36
N VAL A 30 -3.88 0.73 0.78
CA VAL A 30 -5.19 1.36 0.92
C VAL A 30 -5.14 2.66 0.13
N ARG A 31 -5.99 2.78 -0.88
CA ARG A 31 -6.06 3.97 -1.71
C ARG A 31 -7.19 4.86 -1.23
N ASN A 32 -6.92 6.17 -1.25
CA ASN A 32 -7.95 7.17 -0.98
C ASN A 32 -8.57 7.06 0.40
N ILE A 33 -7.72 6.95 1.43
CA ILE A 33 -8.21 6.76 2.80
C ILE A 33 -9.08 7.92 3.29
N ASN A 34 -8.97 9.10 2.68
CA ASN A 34 -9.77 10.26 3.04
C ASN A 34 -11.03 10.39 2.21
N ARG A 35 -11.34 9.38 1.41
CA ARG A 35 -12.51 9.42 0.54
C ARG A 35 -13.59 8.47 1.04
N ARG A 36 -14.80 8.71 0.56
CA ARG A 36 -15.93 7.87 0.92
C ARG A 36 -15.74 6.43 0.49
N PHE A 37 -15.16 6.25 -0.68
CA PHE A 37 -14.87 4.93 -1.20
C PHE A 37 -13.37 4.74 -1.25
N GLN A 38 -12.88 3.75 -0.52
CA GLN A 38 -11.48 3.44 -0.53
C GLN A 38 -11.28 2.03 -1.04
N THR A 39 -10.15 1.80 -1.66
CA THR A 39 -9.79 0.51 -2.21
C THR A 39 -8.67 -0.07 -1.37
N GLU A 40 -8.88 -1.28 -0.89
CA GLU A 40 -7.88 -1.97 -0.08
C GLU A 40 -7.50 -3.27 -0.73
N SER A 41 -6.23 -3.61 -0.69
CA SER A 41 -5.76 -4.86 -1.23
C SER A 41 -4.57 -5.34 -0.42
N SER A 42 -4.45 -6.65 -0.26
CA SER A 42 -3.34 -7.27 0.46
C SER A 42 -2.71 -8.35 -0.38
N ARG A 43 -1.40 -8.44 -0.29
CA ARG A 43 -0.65 -9.44 -1.02
C ARG A 43 0.43 -10.02 -0.12
N LYS A 44 0.60 -11.34 -0.18
CA LYS A 44 1.62 -12.02 0.61
C LYS A 44 2.69 -12.55 -0.32
N VAL A 45 3.94 -12.27 0.01
CA VAL A 45 5.08 -12.75 -0.75
C VAL A 45 6.15 -13.24 0.22
N ILE A 46 7.06 -14.06 -0.28
CA ILE A 46 8.15 -14.61 0.51
C ILE A 46 9.45 -13.90 0.16
N ASP A 47 9.61 -13.53 -1.10
CA ASP A 47 10.83 -12.97 -1.62
C ASP A 47 10.90 -11.46 -1.36
N PRO A 48 11.93 -10.98 -0.64
CA PRO A 48 12.08 -9.54 -0.41
C PRO A 48 12.17 -8.72 -1.69
N GLU A 49 12.77 -9.27 -2.73
CA GLU A 49 12.88 -8.55 -4.02
C GLU A 49 11.49 -8.34 -4.61
N GLU A 50 10.65 -9.37 -4.55
CA GLU A 50 9.30 -9.26 -5.04
C GLU A 50 8.50 -8.26 -4.21
N ALA A 51 8.71 -8.26 -2.90
CA ALA A 51 8.04 -7.31 -2.02
C ALA A 51 8.42 -5.88 -2.38
N ALA A 52 9.71 -5.63 -2.60
CA ALA A 52 10.19 -4.32 -2.98
C ALA A 52 9.58 -3.87 -4.31
N GLU A 53 9.45 -4.78 -5.25
CA GLU A 53 8.85 -4.48 -6.55
C GLU A 53 7.39 -4.10 -6.40
N GLN A 54 6.66 -4.78 -5.53
CA GLN A 54 5.25 -4.47 -5.29
C GLN A 54 5.09 -3.08 -4.68
N VAL A 55 5.94 -2.73 -3.73
CA VAL A 55 5.92 -1.41 -3.12
C VAL A 55 6.26 -0.34 -4.15
N ALA A 56 7.28 -0.57 -4.96
CA ALA A 56 7.69 0.38 -5.99
C ALA A 56 6.57 0.60 -7.00
N LYS A 57 5.90 -0.48 -7.39
CA LYS A 57 4.79 -0.40 -8.33
C LYS A 57 3.66 0.45 -7.75
N PHE A 58 3.33 0.22 -6.48
CA PHE A 58 2.30 0.98 -5.79
C PHE A 58 2.65 2.47 -5.77
N LEU A 59 3.90 2.78 -5.44
CA LEU A 59 4.35 4.17 -5.37
C LEU A 59 4.27 4.85 -6.73
N ARG A 60 4.64 4.14 -7.78
CA ARG A 60 4.56 4.69 -9.14
C ARG A 60 3.11 4.98 -9.52
N GLU A 61 2.21 4.06 -9.19
CA GLU A 61 0.80 4.24 -9.51
C GLU A 61 0.19 5.40 -8.75
N VAL A 62 0.51 5.51 -7.45
CA VAL A 62 -0.03 6.59 -6.62
C VAL A 62 0.51 7.94 -7.08
N ALA A 63 1.78 8.01 -7.47
CA ALA A 63 2.36 9.25 -7.95
C ALA A 63 1.72 9.70 -9.26
N ARG A 64 1.30 8.74 -10.08
CA ARG A 64 0.68 9.04 -11.37
C ARG A 64 -0.81 9.34 -11.24
N HIS A 65 -1.47 8.67 -10.34
CA HIS A 65 -2.93 8.79 -10.13
C HIS A 65 -3.23 8.98 -8.65
N PRO A 66 -2.99 10.15 -8.09
CA PRO A 66 -3.10 10.35 -6.65
C PRO A 66 -4.52 10.29 -6.10
N GLY A 67 -5.48 10.23 -6.91
CA GLY A 67 -6.84 10.14 -6.43
C GLY A 67 -7.81 9.84 -7.54
#